data_5e47dce98bdf6458e8339489c6b19d68
#
_entry.id   5e47dce98bdf6458e8339489c6b19d68
#
_cell.length_a   1.000
_cell.length_b   1.000
_cell.length_c   1.000
_cell.angle_alpha   90.00
_cell.angle_beta   90.00
_cell.angle_gamma   90.00
#
_symmetry.space_group_name_H-M   'P 1'
#
loop_
_entity.id
_entity.type
_entity.pdbx_description
1 polymer ?
#
loop_
_entity_poly.entity_id
_entity_poly.type
_entity_poly.pdbx_seq_one_letter_code
_entity_poly.pdbx_strand_id
1 'polypeptide(L)'
;DVYKRQEVKFHHNPDSTHGFCGAALSSNVIHWWKNDAGKWQWEKIIDIDNEPHPDWPIPIPGVMSAILVSMDDKYLYLNNWLHGDMRQYDISDPHNPKLTGQIWMGGLLGKAPVVNGVDMAGGPQMFQLSLDGKRLYVTTSLFSTWDNQFYPEIRDKGGVMVMIDCDPENGGMSINPDFIVNFGNEPNGPSRCHEARYPGGDCTSDIWL
;
A
#
# COMPACT_ATOMS: atom_id res chain seq x y z
N ASP A 1 4.05 -12.22 17.18
CA ASP A 1 4.00 -10.78 17.08
C ASP A 1 2.68 -10.24 17.63
N VAL A 2 2.76 -9.50 18.71
CA VAL A 2 1.57 -8.96 19.43
C VAL A 2 1.02 -7.72 18.71
N TYR A 3 1.69 -7.25 17.65
CA TYR A 3 1.48 -5.96 17.06
C TYR A 3 0.61 -6.01 15.82
N LYS A 4 -0.63 -5.63 16.03
CA LYS A 4 -1.69 -5.26 15.07
C LYS A 4 -1.46 -5.76 13.64
N ARG A 5 -1.89 -6.98 13.40
CA ARG A 5 -2.13 -7.48 12.05
C ARG A 5 -3.22 -6.60 11.44
N GLN A 6 -2.91 -5.97 10.33
CA GLN A 6 -3.79 -4.97 9.73
C GLN A 6 -4.75 -5.59 8.73
N GLU A 7 -4.22 -6.46 7.87
CA GLU A 7 -4.99 -6.97 6.74
C GLU A 7 -4.57 -8.40 6.40
N VAL A 8 -5.52 -9.20 5.96
CA VAL A 8 -5.33 -10.59 5.52
C VAL A 8 -5.82 -10.72 4.08
N LYS A 9 -5.00 -11.29 3.20
CA LYS A 9 -5.36 -11.60 1.82
C LYS A 9 -5.07 -13.06 1.53
N PHE A 10 -6.00 -13.69 0.81
CA PHE A 10 -5.84 -15.02 0.24
C PHE A 10 -5.40 -14.90 -1.21
N HIS A 11 -4.82 -15.96 -1.77
CA HIS A 11 -4.77 -16.09 -3.21
C HIS A 11 -6.19 -16.08 -3.80
N HIS A 12 -6.34 -15.54 -4.99
CA HIS A 12 -7.61 -15.56 -5.74
C HIS A 12 -7.92 -16.95 -6.31
N ASN A 13 -6.88 -17.77 -6.59
CA ASN A 13 -7.08 -19.15 -6.98
C ASN A 13 -7.73 -19.94 -5.83
N PRO A 14 -8.97 -20.47 -5.98
CA PRO A 14 -9.67 -21.17 -4.91
C PRO A 14 -9.01 -22.49 -4.49
N ASP A 15 -8.17 -23.07 -5.33
CA ASP A 15 -7.44 -24.29 -5.03
C ASP A 15 -6.13 -24.02 -4.25
N SER A 16 -5.72 -22.77 -4.17
CA SER A 16 -4.55 -22.35 -3.39
C SER A 16 -4.84 -22.34 -1.89
N THR A 17 -3.87 -22.77 -1.11
CA THR A 17 -3.95 -22.67 0.36
C THR A 17 -3.09 -21.54 0.92
N HIS A 18 -2.50 -20.71 0.04
CA HIS A 18 -1.62 -19.61 0.43
C HIS A 18 -2.41 -18.36 0.79
N GLY A 19 -1.88 -17.61 1.75
CA GLY A 19 -2.38 -16.31 2.11
C GLY A 19 -1.32 -15.47 2.82
N PHE A 20 -1.59 -14.18 2.93
CA PHE A 20 -0.65 -13.18 3.43
C PHE A 20 -1.31 -12.30 4.48
N CYS A 21 -0.52 -11.85 5.44
CA CYS A 21 -0.96 -10.92 6.47
C CYS A 21 0.07 -9.81 6.65
N GLY A 22 -0.36 -8.57 6.47
CA GLY A 22 0.44 -7.39 6.79
C GLY A 22 0.40 -7.07 8.29
N ALA A 23 1.56 -6.83 8.89
CA ALA A 23 1.70 -6.42 10.28
C ALA A 23 2.14 -4.96 10.35
N ALA A 24 1.22 -4.07 10.76
CA ALA A 24 1.38 -2.63 10.64
C ALA A 24 2.61 -2.09 11.40
N LEU A 25 2.71 -2.33 12.70
CA LEU A 25 3.73 -1.71 13.54
C LEU A 25 5.10 -2.34 13.41
N SER A 26 5.17 -3.62 13.06
CA SER A 26 6.42 -4.33 12.78
C SER A 26 6.83 -4.28 11.32
N SER A 27 6.00 -3.68 10.47
CA SER A 27 6.28 -3.45 9.04
C SER A 27 6.74 -4.71 8.30
N ASN A 28 6.07 -5.84 8.53
CA ASN A 28 6.42 -7.10 7.90
C ASN A 28 5.21 -7.84 7.32
N VAL A 29 5.46 -8.79 6.43
CA VAL A 29 4.45 -9.67 5.85
C VAL A 29 4.69 -11.09 6.32
N ILE A 30 3.62 -11.69 6.82
CA ILE A 30 3.55 -13.10 7.18
C ILE A 30 2.83 -13.83 6.06
N HIS A 31 3.45 -14.88 5.54
CA HIS A 31 2.89 -15.85 4.62
C HIS A 31 2.41 -17.07 5.41
N TRP A 32 1.28 -17.64 5.05
CA TRP A 32 0.77 -18.86 5.65
C TRP A 32 0.17 -19.77 4.57
N TRP A 33 0.27 -21.09 4.79
CA TRP A 33 -0.19 -22.11 3.84
C TRP A 33 -0.48 -23.44 4.55
N LYS A 34 -1.09 -24.37 3.82
CA LYS A 34 -1.17 -25.76 4.25
C LYS A 34 -0.04 -26.57 3.63
N ASN A 35 0.68 -27.34 4.43
CA ASN A 35 1.66 -28.29 3.94
C ASN A 35 0.98 -29.58 3.41
N ASP A 36 1.77 -30.51 2.86
CA ASP A 36 1.29 -31.79 2.28
C ASP A 36 0.51 -32.66 3.28
N ALA A 37 0.75 -32.49 4.57
CA ALA A 37 0.00 -33.17 5.62
C ALA A 37 -1.31 -32.44 6.00
N GLY A 38 -1.68 -31.38 5.28
CA GLY A 38 -2.87 -30.55 5.53
C GLY A 38 -2.77 -29.66 6.78
N LYS A 39 -1.59 -29.49 7.36
CA LYS A 39 -1.37 -28.66 8.54
C LYS A 39 -0.97 -27.24 8.13
N TRP A 40 -1.56 -26.24 8.79
CA TRP A 40 -1.20 -24.85 8.63
C TRP A 40 0.24 -24.58 9.08
N GLN A 41 0.97 -23.87 8.24
CA GLN A 41 2.33 -23.36 8.47
C GLN A 41 2.30 -21.85 8.27
N TRP A 42 3.32 -21.17 8.76
CA TRP A 42 3.50 -19.72 8.53
C TRP A 42 4.99 -19.36 8.65
N GLU A 43 5.37 -18.29 7.98
CA GLU A 43 6.70 -17.69 8.04
C GLU A 43 6.65 -16.19 7.78
N LYS A 44 7.65 -15.46 8.20
CA LYS A 44 7.84 -14.06 7.83
C LYS A 44 8.66 -14.00 6.54
N ILE A 45 8.10 -13.40 5.49
CA ILE A 45 8.70 -13.39 4.15
C ILE A 45 9.20 -12.01 3.72
N ILE A 46 8.64 -10.92 4.28
CA ILE A 46 9.07 -9.55 4.02
C ILE A 46 9.25 -8.86 5.36
N ASP A 47 10.36 -8.13 5.51
CA ASP A 47 10.66 -7.31 6.66
C ASP A 47 11.14 -5.95 6.17
N ILE A 48 10.48 -4.88 6.59
CA ILE A 48 10.82 -3.52 6.19
C ILE A 48 11.59 -2.87 7.33
N ASP A 49 12.84 -2.53 7.07
CA ASP A 49 13.70 -1.88 8.06
C ASP A 49 13.14 -0.52 8.48
N ASN A 50 13.33 -0.19 9.75
CA ASN A 50 13.03 1.15 10.24
C ASN A 50 14.06 2.15 9.70
N GLU A 51 13.60 3.34 9.31
CA GLU A 51 14.43 4.38 8.72
C GLU A 51 14.76 5.49 9.73
N PRO A 52 16.02 5.92 9.83
CA PRO A 52 16.39 7.04 10.70
C PRO A 52 15.74 8.34 10.20
N HIS A 53 15.31 9.19 11.14
CA HIS A 53 14.74 10.48 10.83
C HIS A 53 15.24 11.53 11.86
N PRO A 54 15.68 12.72 11.41
CA PRO A 54 16.34 13.70 12.30
C PRO A 54 15.44 14.21 13.43
N ASP A 55 14.14 14.33 13.18
CA ASP A 55 13.18 14.89 14.13
C ASP A 55 12.51 13.80 15.01
N TRP A 56 12.92 12.55 14.88
CA TRP A 56 12.38 11.44 15.66
C TRP A 56 13.44 10.81 16.56
N PRO A 57 13.11 10.52 17.84
CA PRO A 57 14.08 9.98 18.81
C PRO A 57 14.46 8.52 18.53
N ILE A 58 13.71 7.82 17.68
CA ILE A 58 13.93 6.43 17.26
C ILE A 58 13.72 6.33 15.75
N PRO A 59 14.34 5.35 15.07
CA PRO A 59 14.05 5.10 13.66
C PRO A 59 12.54 4.84 13.44
N ILE A 60 11.97 5.46 12.41
CA ILE A 60 10.54 5.34 12.10
C ILE A 60 10.24 4.02 11.39
N PRO A 61 9.21 3.30 11.83
CA PRO A 61 8.73 2.11 11.13
C PRO A 61 8.00 2.50 9.84
N GLY A 62 7.88 1.57 8.91
CA GLY A 62 7.08 1.77 7.69
C GLY A 62 5.61 2.04 8.00
N VAL A 63 5.08 1.34 8.99
CA VAL A 63 3.63 1.27 9.31
C VAL A 63 2.85 0.82 8.08
N MET A 64 3.00 -0.46 7.74
CA MET A 64 2.26 -1.11 6.67
C MET A 64 0.77 -1.10 7.01
N SER A 65 -0.02 -0.34 6.29
CA SER A 65 -1.45 -0.17 6.60
C SER A 65 -2.36 -1.00 5.70
N ALA A 66 -1.88 -1.45 4.54
CA ALA A 66 -2.64 -2.31 3.65
C ALA A 66 -1.71 -3.23 2.82
N ILE A 67 -2.26 -4.37 2.39
CA ILE A 67 -1.67 -5.27 1.40
C ILE A 67 -2.72 -5.69 0.38
N LEU A 68 -2.31 -6.05 -0.84
CA LEU A 68 -3.20 -6.48 -1.90
C LEU A 68 -2.47 -7.50 -2.78
N VAL A 69 -3.19 -8.54 -3.24
CA VAL A 69 -2.70 -9.55 -4.18
C VAL A 69 -3.35 -9.31 -5.55
N SER A 70 -2.58 -9.41 -6.64
CA SER A 70 -3.10 -9.33 -8.01
C SER A 70 -4.01 -10.52 -8.33
N MET A 71 -4.94 -10.37 -9.31
CA MET A 71 -5.91 -11.41 -9.66
C MET A 71 -5.28 -12.71 -10.16
N ASP A 72 -4.07 -12.64 -10.69
CA ASP A 72 -3.28 -13.80 -11.15
C ASP A 72 -2.39 -14.42 -10.06
N ASP A 73 -2.50 -13.92 -8.82
CA ASP A 73 -1.70 -14.33 -7.66
C ASP A 73 -0.18 -14.17 -7.82
N LYS A 74 0.25 -13.35 -8.78
CA LYS A 74 1.66 -13.17 -9.12
C LYS A 74 2.33 -12.05 -8.32
N TYR A 75 1.59 -11.00 -7.97
CA TYR A 75 2.14 -9.84 -7.30
C TYR A 75 1.44 -9.52 -5.98
N LEU A 76 2.25 -9.20 -4.97
CA LEU A 76 1.81 -8.59 -3.72
C LEU A 76 2.20 -7.12 -3.72
N TYR A 77 1.22 -6.26 -3.45
CA TYR A 77 1.42 -4.83 -3.24
C TYR A 77 1.29 -4.50 -1.76
N LEU A 78 2.10 -3.58 -1.28
CA LEU A 78 2.01 -3.06 0.07
C LEU A 78 2.39 -1.58 0.13
N ASN A 79 1.93 -0.92 1.17
CA ASN A 79 2.31 0.46 1.48
C ASN A 79 3.05 0.55 2.80
N ASN A 80 3.89 1.57 2.92
CA ASN A 80 4.52 1.99 4.16
C ASN A 80 4.11 3.44 4.46
N TRP A 81 3.07 3.60 5.28
CA TRP A 81 2.40 4.89 5.49
C TRP A 81 3.34 5.98 6.03
N LEU A 82 4.19 5.67 7.01
CA LEU A 82 5.13 6.66 7.55
C LEU A 82 6.34 6.89 6.65
N HIS A 83 6.86 5.85 6.00
CA HIS A 83 7.96 6.02 5.05
C HIS A 83 7.52 6.81 3.81
N GLY A 84 6.31 6.57 3.32
CA GLY A 84 5.78 7.21 2.13
C GLY A 84 6.03 6.43 0.84
N ASP A 85 6.21 5.11 0.91
CA ASP A 85 6.45 4.30 -0.28
C ASP A 85 5.40 3.21 -0.48
N MET A 86 5.21 2.87 -1.75
CA MET A 86 4.50 1.70 -2.22
C MET A 86 5.49 0.70 -2.79
N ARG A 87 5.29 -0.59 -2.53
CA ARG A 87 6.15 -1.66 -3.04
C ARG A 87 5.32 -2.73 -3.74
N GLN A 88 5.91 -3.30 -4.80
CA GLN A 88 5.41 -4.47 -5.51
C GLN A 88 6.43 -5.59 -5.36
N TYR A 89 5.95 -6.76 -4.97
CA TYR A 89 6.76 -7.98 -4.88
C TYR A 89 6.21 -9.05 -5.81
N ASP A 90 7.07 -9.68 -6.60
CA ASP A 90 6.75 -10.94 -7.28
C ASP A 90 6.66 -12.05 -6.23
N ILE A 91 5.50 -12.67 -6.12
CA ILE A 91 5.18 -13.78 -5.21
C ILE A 91 4.87 -15.07 -5.96
N SER A 92 5.34 -15.22 -7.22
CA SER A 92 5.22 -16.48 -7.98
C SER A 92 5.86 -17.65 -7.22
N ASP A 93 6.87 -17.38 -6.42
CA ASP A 93 7.31 -18.22 -5.31
C ASP A 93 6.96 -17.52 -4.00
N PRO A 94 5.84 -17.89 -3.33
CA PRO A 94 5.37 -17.18 -2.15
C PRO A 94 6.31 -17.31 -0.93
N HIS A 95 7.25 -18.23 -0.95
CA HIS A 95 8.28 -18.37 0.08
C HIS A 95 9.46 -17.40 -0.11
N ASN A 96 9.69 -16.91 -1.34
CA ASN A 96 10.83 -16.07 -1.69
C ASN A 96 10.41 -14.86 -2.51
N PRO A 97 9.62 -13.92 -1.95
CA PRO A 97 9.15 -12.73 -2.66
C PRO A 97 10.30 -11.87 -3.14
N LYS A 98 10.18 -11.34 -4.36
CA LYS A 98 11.20 -10.48 -4.97
C LYS A 98 10.64 -9.09 -5.18
N LEU A 99 11.30 -8.08 -4.64
CA LEU A 99 10.95 -6.68 -4.89
C LEU A 99 11.13 -6.36 -6.38
N THR A 100 10.05 -6.00 -7.06
CA THR A 100 10.02 -5.67 -8.49
C THR A 100 9.73 -4.21 -8.76
N GLY A 101 9.14 -3.49 -7.80
CA GLY A 101 8.85 -2.07 -7.95
C GLY A 101 8.76 -1.36 -6.62
N GLN A 102 9.19 -0.10 -6.60
CA GLN A 102 9.04 0.81 -5.46
C GLN A 102 8.85 2.23 -5.97
N ILE A 103 7.87 2.93 -5.42
CA ILE A 103 7.65 4.37 -5.69
C ILE A 103 7.41 5.10 -4.38
N TRP A 104 7.63 6.41 -4.39
CA TRP A 104 7.46 7.28 -3.23
C TRP A 104 6.30 8.24 -3.45
N MET A 105 5.46 8.44 -2.43
CA MET A 105 4.34 9.37 -2.47
C MET A 105 4.01 9.86 -1.04
N GLY A 106 4.32 11.14 -0.76
CA GLY A 106 4.18 11.67 0.60
C GLY A 106 5.18 11.05 1.58
N GLY A 107 4.73 10.82 2.81
CA GLY A 107 5.53 10.20 3.87
C GLY A 107 6.48 11.16 4.59
N LEU A 108 7.04 10.69 5.70
CA LEU A 108 7.95 11.48 6.54
C LEU A 108 9.37 11.55 5.98
N LEU A 109 9.76 10.64 5.09
CA LEU A 109 11.13 10.58 4.56
C LEU A 109 11.42 11.64 3.47
N GLY A 110 10.42 12.40 3.02
CA GLY A 110 10.60 13.49 2.06
C GLY A 110 11.11 13.05 0.69
N LYS A 111 10.84 11.80 0.27
CA LYS A 111 11.32 11.22 -0.99
C LYS A 111 10.30 11.31 -2.13
N ALA A 112 9.08 11.80 -1.85
CA ALA A 112 8.03 11.89 -2.85
C ALA A 112 8.33 12.95 -3.92
N PRO A 113 8.08 12.67 -5.20
CA PRO A 113 8.17 13.69 -6.25
C PRO A 113 6.96 14.64 -6.19
N VAL A 114 7.12 15.82 -6.78
CA VAL A 114 5.99 16.70 -7.12
C VAL A 114 5.36 16.18 -8.41
N VAL A 115 4.05 15.96 -8.42
CA VAL A 115 3.31 15.48 -9.59
C VAL A 115 2.35 16.58 -10.06
N ASN A 116 2.48 17.03 -11.30
CA ASN A 116 1.69 18.13 -11.88
C ASN A 116 1.61 19.39 -10.99
N GLY A 117 2.73 19.73 -10.35
CA GLY A 117 2.79 20.87 -9.44
C GLY A 117 2.13 20.64 -8.08
N VAL A 118 1.65 19.44 -7.79
CA VAL A 118 1.04 19.06 -6.52
C VAL A 118 2.08 18.37 -5.63
N ASP A 119 2.31 18.95 -4.47
CA ASP A 119 3.11 18.39 -3.38
C ASP A 119 2.20 17.48 -2.54
N MET A 120 2.54 16.19 -2.49
CA MET A 120 1.70 15.17 -1.86
C MET A 120 1.84 15.20 -0.35
N ALA A 121 0.79 15.65 0.35
CA ALA A 121 0.70 15.57 1.81
C ALA A 121 0.10 14.23 2.26
N GLY A 122 0.50 13.75 3.44
CA GLY A 122 0.08 12.45 3.97
C GLY A 122 1.00 11.32 3.51
N GLY A 123 0.63 10.08 3.84
CA GLY A 123 1.34 8.88 3.39
C GLY A 123 0.39 7.94 2.64
N PRO A 124 0.91 7.05 1.76
CA PRO A 124 0.09 6.10 1.01
C PRO A 124 -0.74 5.25 1.96
N GLN A 125 -2.05 5.17 1.71
CA GLN A 125 -2.96 4.51 2.64
C GLN A 125 -3.73 3.38 1.96
N MET A 126 -4.91 3.66 1.43
CA MET A 126 -5.69 2.65 0.70
C MET A 126 -5.35 2.67 -0.77
N PHE A 127 -5.38 1.50 -1.37
CA PHE A 127 -5.08 1.37 -2.79
C PHE A 127 -5.91 0.26 -3.43
N GLN A 128 -6.22 0.47 -4.72
CA GLN A 128 -7.07 -0.40 -5.52
C GLN A 128 -6.38 -0.71 -6.84
N LEU A 129 -6.18 -1.99 -7.12
CA LEU A 129 -5.60 -2.45 -8.36
C LEU A 129 -6.72 -2.83 -9.34
N SER A 130 -6.62 -2.34 -10.58
CA SER A 130 -7.54 -2.77 -11.64
C SER A 130 -7.43 -4.27 -11.92
N LEU A 131 -8.53 -4.90 -12.37
CA LEU A 131 -8.57 -6.35 -12.62
C LEU A 131 -7.52 -6.82 -13.64
N ASP A 132 -7.10 -5.94 -14.55
CA ASP A 132 -6.03 -6.20 -15.52
C ASP A 132 -4.61 -6.04 -14.95
N GLY A 133 -4.49 -5.66 -13.67
CA GLY A 133 -3.22 -5.48 -12.98
C GLY A 133 -2.38 -4.27 -13.40
N LYS A 134 -2.92 -3.39 -14.28
CA LYS A 134 -2.12 -2.33 -14.91
C LYS A 134 -2.17 -0.98 -14.21
N ARG A 135 -3.18 -0.73 -13.37
CA ARG A 135 -3.41 0.57 -12.75
C ARG A 135 -3.70 0.41 -11.27
N LEU A 136 -2.89 1.03 -10.45
CA LEU A 136 -3.06 1.06 -9.00
C LEU A 136 -3.40 2.50 -8.58
N TYR A 137 -4.58 2.70 -8.00
CA TYR A 137 -5.00 3.99 -7.45
C TYR A 137 -4.72 4.02 -5.96
N VAL A 138 -4.04 5.05 -5.50
CA VAL A 138 -3.57 5.16 -4.11
C VAL A 138 -3.99 6.50 -3.53
N THR A 139 -4.56 6.50 -2.33
CA THR A 139 -4.91 7.68 -1.56
C THR A 139 -3.88 7.97 -0.47
N THR A 140 -3.82 9.22 0.04
CA THR A 140 -2.84 9.63 1.04
C THR A 140 -3.43 9.97 2.41
N SER A 141 -4.65 9.53 2.73
CA SER A 141 -5.25 9.81 4.03
C SER A 141 -5.65 8.54 4.76
N LEU A 142 -5.11 8.35 5.96
CA LEU A 142 -5.49 7.26 6.85
C LEU A 142 -6.79 7.61 7.61
N PHE A 143 -6.69 8.53 8.57
CA PHE A 143 -7.82 9.16 9.23
C PHE A 143 -7.35 10.41 9.99
N SER A 144 -8.25 11.37 10.12
CA SER A 144 -7.91 12.74 10.52
C SER A 144 -7.12 12.85 11.82
N THR A 145 -7.41 11.99 12.82
CA THR A 145 -6.73 12.06 14.12
C THR A 145 -5.25 11.74 14.00
N TRP A 146 -4.89 10.73 13.22
CA TRP A 146 -3.50 10.34 12.99
C TRP A 146 -2.84 11.21 11.93
N ASP A 147 -3.50 11.46 10.82
CA ASP A 147 -2.97 12.34 9.77
C ASP A 147 -2.56 13.69 10.35
N ASN A 148 -3.39 14.28 11.22
CA ASN A 148 -3.09 15.56 11.84
C ASN A 148 -1.90 15.55 12.80
N GLN A 149 -1.51 14.41 13.32
CA GLN A 149 -0.34 14.25 14.18
C GLN A 149 0.95 14.03 13.40
N PHE A 150 0.89 13.19 12.36
CA PHE A 150 2.06 12.82 11.58
C PHE A 150 2.29 13.71 10.37
N TYR A 151 1.21 14.27 9.80
CA TYR A 151 1.18 15.10 8.60
C TYR A 151 0.29 16.33 8.81
N PRO A 152 0.67 17.24 9.71
CA PRO A 152 -0.19 18.38 10.08
C PRO A 152 -0.59 19.27 8.89
N GLU A 153 0.25 19.34 7.87
CA GLU A 153 0.00 20.10 6.64
C GLU A 153 -1.20 19.59 5.81
N ILE A 154 -1.63 18.33 6.01
CA ILE A 154 -2.77 17.78 5.28
C ILE A 154 -4.09 18.49 5.62
N ARG A 155 -4.14 19.24 6.74
CA ARG A 155 -5.29 20.07 7.09
C ARG A 155 -5.56 21.16 6.07
N ASP A 156 -4.49 21.76 5.57
CA ASP A 156 -4.55 22.91 4.67
C ASP A 156 -4.39 22.50 3.20
N LYS A 157 -3.58 21.46 2.95
CA LYS A 157 -3.31 20.95 1.60
C LYS A 157 -4.36 19.95 1.13
N GLY A 158 -5.07 19.28 2.04
CA GLY A 158 -5.92 18.13 1.70
C GLY A 158 -5.12 16.88 1.36
N GLY A 159 -5.82 15.76 1.14
CA GLY A 159 -5.22 14.53 0.63
C GLY A 159 -5.17 14.53 -0.90
N VAL A 160 -4.48 13.53 -1.44
CA VAL A 160 -4.44 13.31 -2.90
C VAL A 160 -4.78 11.85 -3.22
N MET A 161 -5.18 11.62 -4.48
CA MET A 161 -5.20 10.30 -5.07
C MET A 161 -4.35 10.33 -6.34
N VAL A 162 -3.42 9.38 -6.46
CA VAL A 162 -2.60 9.20 -7.65
C VAL A 162 -2.88 7.87 -8.32
N MET A 163 -2.60 7.77 -9.60
CA MET A 163 -2.56 6.52 -10.34
C MET A 163 -1.10 6.10 -10.52
N ILE A 164 -0.85 4.82 -10.34
CA ILE A 164 0.43 4.18 -10.58
C ILE A 164 0.25 3.21 -11.74
N ASP A 165 1.07 3.35 -12.77
CA ASP A 165 1.17 2.40 -13.85
C ASP A 165 1.99 1.19 -13.37
N CYS A 166 1.42 0.00 -13.52
CA CYS A 166 2.04 -1.27 -13.14
C CYS A 166 2.27 -2.15 -14.36
N ASP A 167 3.39 -2.87 -14.38
CA ASP A 167 3.66 -3.91 -15.38
C ASP A 167 3.27 -5.28 -14.80
N PRO A 168 2.14 -5.90 -15.25
CA PRO A 168 1.70 -7.20 -14.76
C PRO A 168 2.52 -8.37 -15.35
N GLU A 169 3.32 -8.15 -16.40
CA GLU A 169 4.10 -9.21 -17.05
C GLU A 169 5.50 -9.32 -16.44
N ASN A 170 6.20 -8.19 -16.31
CA ASN A 170 7.61 -8.17 -15.91
C ASN A 170 7.84 -7.60 -14.50
N GLY A 171 6.81 -7.02 -13.90
CA GLY A 171 6.93 -6.24 -12.68
C GLY A 171 7.46 -4.83 -12.93
N GLY A 172 7.25 -3.97 -11.97
CA GLY A 172 7.62 -2.56 -12.02
C GLY A 172 6.42 -1.64 -11.78
N MET A 173 6.72 -0.47 -11.25
CA MET A 173 5.73 0.57 -10.95
C MET A 173 6.28 1.94 -11.27
N SER A 174 5.42 2.84 -11.78
CA SER A 174 5.73 4.27 -11.94
C SER A 174 4.50 5.12 -11.68
N ILE A 175 4.68 6.29 -11.05
CA ILE A 175 3.58 7.24 -10.88
C ILE A 175 3.20 7.76 -12.27
N ASN A 176 1.91 7.69 -12.60
CA ASN A 176 1.40 8.29 -13.82
C ASN A 176 1.39 9.81 -13.68
N PRO A 177 2.14 10.55 -14.54
CA PRO A 177 2.26 12.00 -14.40
C PRO A 177 0.99 12.75 -14.78
N ASP A 178 0.08 12.12 -15.52
CA ASP A 178 -1.12 12.75 -16.05
C ASP A 178 -2.35 12.56 -15.15
N PHE A 179 -2.22 11.79 -14.05
CA PHE A 179 -3.32 11.53 -13.14
C PHE A 179 -2.97 11.84 -11.68
N ILE A 180 -3.55 12.93 -11.19
CA ILE A 180 -3.58 13.25 -9.77
C ILE A 180 -4.90 13.97 -9.45
N VAL A 181 -5.59 13.52 -8.42
CA VAL A 181 -6.74 14.23 -7.85
C VAL A 181 -6.30 14.89 -6.56
N ASN A 182 -6.40 16.22 -6.53
CA ASN A 182 -6.07 17.02 -5.35
C ASN A 182 -7.35 17.42 -4.61
N PHE A 183 -7.62 16.80 -3.48
CA PHE A 183 -8.78 17.08 -2.64
C PHE A 183 -8.64 18.38 -1.82
N GLY A 184 -7.50 19.03 -1.85
CA GLY A 184 -7.28 20.35 -1.26
C GLY A 184 -8.06 21.46 -1.96
N ASN A 185 -8.46 21.25 -3.22
CA ASN A 185 -9.15 22.23 -4.04
C ASN A 185 -10.67 22.10 -4.01
N GLU A 186 -11.23 21.35 -3.07
CA GLU A 186 -12.68 21.17 -2.96
C GLU A 186 -13.40 22.50 -2.61
N PRO A 187 -14.61 22.74 -3.15
CA PRO A 187 -15.32 24.02 -2.98
C PRO A 187 -15.61 24.42 -1.54
N ASN A 188 -15.75 23.43 -0.65
CA ASN A 188 -16.06 23.64 0.77
C ASN A 188 -14.83 23.58 1.69
N GLY A 189 -13.64 23.66 1.11
CA GLY A 189 -12.36 23.58 1.80
C GLY A 189 -11.65 22.24 1.60
N PRO A 190 -10.39 22.13 2.06
CA PRO A 190 -9.59 20.93 1.91
C PRO A 190 -10.29 19.70 2.47
N SER A 191 -10.33 18.64 1.67
CA SER A 191 -10.89 17.35 2.07
C SER A 191 -9.87 16.22 1.90
N ARG A 192 -10.26 14.99 2.27
CA ARG A 192 -9.38 13.83 2.26
C ARG A 192 -10.15 12.62 1.75
N CYS A 193 -9.53 11.89 0.85
CA CYS A 193 -10.04 10.60 0.42
C CYS A 193 -9.33 9.49 1.20
N HIS A 194 -10.08 8.72 1.98
CA HIS A 194 -9.53 7.53 2.64
C HIS A 194 -9.38 6.40 1.66
N GLU A 195 -10.40 6.15 0.85
CA GLU A 195 -10.47 5.03 -0.06
C GLU A 195 -11.23 5.39 -1.34
N ALA A 196 -10.83 4.79 -2.46
CA ALA A 196 -11.56 4.81 -3.72
C ALA A 196 -11.84 3.37 -4.17
N ARG A 197 -12.95 3.12 -4.86
CA ARG A 197 -13.30 1.82 -5.40
C ARG A 197 -13.55 1.91 -6.89
N TYR A 198 -13.17 0.86 -7.61
CA TYR A 198 -13.45 0.76 -9.03
C TYR A 198 -14.95 0.45 -9.26
N PRO A 199 -15.63 1.19 -10.12
CA PRO A 199 -16.94 0.79 -10.60
C PRO A 199 -16.81 -0.54 -11.36
N GLY A 200 -17.57 -1.55 -10.93
CA GLY A 200 -17.54 -2.89 -11.56
C GLY A 200 -16.46 -3.83 -11.03
N GLY A 201 -15.70 -3.42 -10.03
CA GLY A 201 -14.78 -4.29 -9.31
C GLY A 201 -13.30 -4.02 -9.52
N ASP A 202 -12.50 -4.46 -8.58
CA ASP A 202 -11.04 -4.38 -8.54
C ASP A 202 -10.43 -5.64 -7.89
N CYS A 203 -9.11 -5.68 -7.68
CA CYS A 203 -8.44 -6.84 -7.08
C CYS A 203 -8.60 -6.96 -5.57
N THR A 204 -9.40 -6.14 -4.92
CA THR A 204 -9.68 -6.30 -3.50
C THR A 204 -10.65 -7.44 -3.25
N SER A 205 -10.52 -8.16 -2.14
CA SER A 205 -11.39 -9.27 -1.76
C SER A 205 -12.75 -8.85 -1.20
N ASP A 206 -12.98 -7.56 -1.04
CA ASP A 206 -14.16 -6.97 -0.40
C ASP A 206 -15.01 -6.17 -1.38
N ILE A 207 -15.06 -6.63 -2.63
CA ILE A 207 -15.97 -6.10 -3.64
C ILE A 207 -17.38 -6.57 -3.33
N TRP A 208 -18.25 -5.63 -3.07
CA TRP A 208 -19.67 -5.84 -2.95
C TRP A 208 -20.33 -5.41 -4.26
N LEU A 209 -20.89 -6.36 -4.96
CA LEU A 209 -21.71 -6.13 -6.15
C LEU A 209 -23.19 -6.09 -5.77
#